data_2873d0bc6b7c157b2d4e1d567587c2dd
#
_entry.id   2873d0bc6b7c157b2d4e1d567587c2dd
#
_cell.length_a   1.000
_cell.length_b   1.000
_cell.length_c   1.000
_cell.angle_alpha   90.00
_cell.angle_beta   90.00
_cell.angle_gamma   90.00
#
_symmetry.space_group_name_H-M   'P 1'
#
loop_
_entity.id
_entity.type
_entity.pdbx_description
1 polymer ?
#
loop_
_entity_poly.entity_id
_entity_poly.type
_entity_poly.pdbx_seq_one_letter_code
_entity_poly.pdbx_strand_id
1 'polypeptide(L)'
;GLGDVYKRQEQVAALRAQVADLERQLRQAQQDSVENQRLRELLGLTAQRSDLKTVSARVAERSVDNWASTLTLNRGTSAGVAIGDCAIDQYGSLVGVVTNAGMNWCTVTTILDTTSAIGATVFRTEQVAVAQGQLNLMTDGCLALTYLEDPENLIAGDLVVTSGLGGYYPAGLSIGTVKELRTDVGGLTQYAVITPKADISALT
;
A
#
# COMPACT_ATOMS: atom_id res chain seq x y z
N GLY A 1 41.70 27.89 23.78
CA GLY A 1 42.64 27.27 24.73
C GLY A 1 42.73 25.77 24.53
N LEU A 2 43.61 25.11 25.27
CA LEU A 2 43.84 23.64 25.22
C LEU A 2 42.53 22.84 25.48
N GLY A 3 41.64 23.33 26.35
CA GLY A 3 40.34 22.66 26.63
C GLY A 3 39.38 22.63 25.44
N ASP A 4 39.44 23.63 24.57
CA ASP A 4 38.59 23.67 23.38
C ASP A 4 39.06 22.71 22.29
N VAL A 5 40.35 22.46 22.20
CA VAL A 5 40.97 21.48 21.28
C VAL A 5 40.58 20.07 21.69
N TYR A 6 40.63 19.75 22.98
CA TYR A 6 40.24 18.44 23.50
C TYR A 6 38.73 18.16 23.27
N LYS A 7 37.86 19.15 23.53
CA LYS A 7 36.43 19.02 23.26
C LYS A 7 36.13 18.76 21.78
N ARG A 8 36.83 19.43 20.87
CA ARG A 8 36.68 19.22 19.43
C ARG A 8 37.16 17.82 19.01
N GLN A 9 38.27 17.34 19.59
CA GLN A 9 38.75 15.99 19.30
C GLN A 9 37.79 14.93 19.78
N GLU A 10 37.19 15.09 20.97
CA GLU A 10 36.14 14.20 21.47
C GLU A 10 34.90 14.20 20.58
N GLN A 11 34.45 15.39 20.14
CA GLN A 11 33.32 15.51 19.23
C GLN A 11 33.61 14.87 17.88
N VAL A 12 34.81 15.04 17.32
CA VAL A 12 35.20 14.38 16.06
C VAL A 12 35.26 12.87 16.23
N ALA A 13 35.79 12.38 17.34
CA ALA A 13 35.83 10.95 17.63
C ALA A 13 34.42 10.36 17.78
N ALA A 14 33.51 11.06 18.48
CA ALA A 14 32.12 10.67 18.64
C ALA A 14 31.37 10.64 17.28
N LEU A 15 31.56 11.65 16.45
CA LEU A 15 30.96 11.70 15.11
C LEU A 15 31.48 10.59 14.20
N ARG A 16 32.77 10.30 14.24
CA ARG A 16 33.36 9.17 13.48
C ARG A 16 32.81 7.84 13.95
N ALA A 17 32.61 7.65 15.24
CA ALA A 17 31.99 6.45 15.79
C ALA A 17 30.51 6.31 15.33
N GLN A 18 29.76 7.41 15.31
CA GLN A 18 28.40 7.42 14.79
C GLN A 18 28.34 7.10 13.30
N VAL A 19 29.22 7.69 12.49
CA VAL A 19 29.30 7.40 11.05
C VAL A 19 29.63 5.92 10.82
N ALA A 20 30.60 5.36 11.53
CA ALA A 20 30.94 3.95 11.42
C ALA A 20 29.79 3.03 11.82
N ASP A 21 29.02 3.41 12.84
CA ASP A 21 27.85 2.65 13.27
C ASP A 21 26.72 2.74 12.24
N LEU A 22 26.42 3.92 11.71
CA LEU A 22 25.43 4.11 10.65
C LEU A 22 25.80 3.38 9.36
N GLU A 23 27.08 3.39 8.97
CA GLU A 23 27.55 2.63 7.81
C GLU A 23 27.39 1.11 8.02
N ARG A 24 27.61 0.62 9.23
CA ARG A 24 27.39 -0.78 9.59
C ARG A 24 25.90 -1.12 9.51
N GLN A 25 25.03 -0.28 10.08
CA GLN A 25 23.58 -0.46 10.01
C GLN A 25 23.09 -0.43 8.55
N LEU A 26 23.62 0.46 7.74
CA LEU A 26 23.27 0.53 6.31
C LEU A 26 23.66 -0.74 5.57
N ARG A 27 24.89 -1.25 5.78
CA ARG A 27 25.32 -2.51 5.18
C ARG A 27 24.43 -3.68 5.61
N GLN A 28 24.09 -3.74 6.90
CA GLN A 28 23.19 -4.78 7.41
C GLN A 28 21.81 -4.70 6.75
N ALA A 29 21.23 -3.50 6.70
CA ALA A 29 19.93 -3.28 6.06
C ALA A 29 19.94 -3.65 4.57
N GLN A 30 21.03 -3.36 3.86
CA GLN A 30 21.20 -3.75 2.46
C GLN A 30 21.28 -5.29 2.31
N GLN A 31 22.02 -5.97 3.18
CA GLN A 31 22.11 -7.42 3.18
C GLN A 31 20.74 -8.05 3.48
N ASP A 32 20.04 -7.55 4.49
CA ASP A 32 18.70 -8.03 4.85
C ASP A 32 17.71 -7.83 3.71
N SER A 33 17.80 -6.72 2.99
CA SER A 33 16.98 -6.44 1.80
C SER A 33 17.23 -7.43 0.67
N VAL A 34 18.51 -7.72 0.37
CA VAL A 34 18.88 -8.69 -0.66
C VAL A 34 18.42 -10.10 -0.27
N GLU A 35 18.63 -10.50 0.99
CA GLU A 35 18.19 -11.81 1.48
C GLU A 35 16.65 -11.92 1.48
N ASN A 36 15.95 -10.85 1.86
CA ASN A 36 14.49 -10.82 1.80
C ASN A 36 13.98 -11.00 0.36
N GLN A 37 14.62 -10.33 -0.59
CA GLN A 37 14.30 -10.49 -2.01
C GLN A 37 14.53 -11.92 -2.48
N ARG A 38 15.68 -12.51 -2.11
CA ARG A 38 16.02 -13.90 -2.41
C ARG A 38 15.03 -14.89 -1.79
N LEU A 39 14.66 -14.68 -0.52
CA LEU A 39 13.66 -15.51 0.14
C LEU A 39 12.30 -15.43 -0.53
N ARG A 40 11.88 -14.25 -0.97
CA ARG A 40 10.65 -14.05 -1.74
C ARG A 40 10.69 -14.81 -3.07
N GLU A 41 11.80 -14.78 -3.78
CA GLU A 41 11.99 -15.53 -5.02
C GLU A 41 11.93 -17.05 -4.76
N LEU A 42 12.60 -17.54 -3.73
CA LEU A 42 12.57 -18.97 -3.33
C LEU A 42 11.16 -19.43 -2.91
N LEU A 43 10.40 -18.58 -2.24
CA LEU A 43 9.03 -18.89 -1.81
C LEU A 43 7.99 -18.73 -2.94
N GLY A 44 8.43 -18.34 -4.14
CA GLY A 44 7.54 -18.14 -5.28
C GLY A 44 6.57 -16.96 -5.12
N LEU A 45 6.84 -16.04 -4.17
CA LEU A 45 6.01 -14.85 -3.95
C LEU A 45 6.05 -13.90 -5.13
N THR A 46 7.12 -13.94 -5.92
CA THR A 46 7.21 -13.28 -7.22
C THR A 46 6.49 -14.08 -8.31
N ALA A 47 6.49 -15.41 -8.20
CA ALA A 47 5.82 -16.31 -9.15
C ALA A 47 4.28 -16.26 -9.06
N GLN A 48 3.72 -15.95 -7.89
CA GLN A 48 2.27 -15.72 -7.75
C GLN A 48 1.77 -14.57 -8.63
N ARG A 49 2.65 -13.64 -8.99
CA ARG A 49 2.31 -12.53 -9.89
C ARG A 49 2.50 -12.85 -11.36
N SER A 50 3.32 -13.86 -11.69
CA SER A 50 3.49 -14.33 -13.08
C SER A 50 2.30 -15.15 -13.58
N ASP A 51 1.46 -15.67 -12.68
CA ASP A 51 0.21 -16.36 -13.03
C ASP A 51 -0.94 -15.39 -13.37
N LEU A 52 -0.79 -14.11 -13.03
CA LEU A 52 -1.75 -13.08 -13.39
C LEU A 52 -1.48 -12.62 -14.81
N LYS A 53 -2.45 -12.81 -15.71
CA LYS A 53 -2.43 -12.18 -17.02
C LYS A 53 -2.62 -10.68 -16.82
N THR A 54 -1.60 -9.90 -17.13
CA THR A 54 -1.63 -8.45 -17.01
C THR A 54 -1.74 -7.79 -18.37
N VAL A 55 -2.53 -6.74 -18.45
CA VAL A 55 -2.68 -5.86 -19.60
C VAL A 55 -2.18 -4.49 -19.20
N SER A 56 -1.20 -3.98 -19.93
CA SER A 56 -0.71 -2.61 -19.73
C SER A 56 -1.73 -1.61 -20.24
N ALA A 57 -2.09 -0.66 -19.42
CA ALA A 57 -3.00 0.43 -19.76
C ALA A 57 -2.46 1.77 -19.26
N ARG A 58 -2.94 2.86 -19.85
CA ARG A 58 -2.65 4.22 -19.42
C ARG A 58 -3.90 4.90 -18.94
N VAL A 59 -3.75 5.79 -17.99
CA VAL A 59 -4.85 6.62 -17.48
C VAL A 59 -5.19 7.67 -18.55
N ALA A 60 -6.40 7.59 -19.10
CA ALA A 60 -6.93 8.55 -20.06
C ALA A 60 -7.65 9.71 -19.36
N GLU A 61 -8.34 9.43 -18.26
CA GLU A 61 -9.11 10.42 -17.52
C GLU A 61 -9.18 10.07 -16.05
N ARG A 62 -9.31 11.09 -15.22
CA ARG A 62 -9.55 10.97 -13.78
C ARG A 62 -10.80 11.71 -13.42
N SER A 63 -11.62 11.11 -12.60
CA SER A 63 -12.75 11.78 -11.97
C SER A 63 -12.66 11.59 -10.47
N VAL A 64 -12.54 12.69 -9.76
CA VAL A 64 -12.58 12.73 -8.30
C VAL A 64 -13.66 13.70 -7.91
N ASP A 65 -14.79 13.15 -7.53
CA ASP A 65 -15.90 13.88 -6.94
C ASP A 65 -15.86 13.77 -5.42
N ASN A 66 -16.77 14.42 -4.72
CA ASN A 66 -16.80 14.40 -3.25
C ASN A 66 -17.02 12.99 -2.66
N TRP A 67 -17.50 12.03 -3.45
CA TRP A 67 -17.85 10.66 -3.01
C TRP A 67 -17.22 9.57 -3.85
N ALA A 68 -16.78 9.89 -5.05
CA ALA A 68 -16.30 8.93 -6.02
C ALA A 68 -14.87 9.23 -6.44
N SER A 69 -14.09 8.18 -6.59
CA SER A 69 -12.75 8.23 -7.14
C SER A 69 -12.62 7.17 -8.22
N THR A 70 -12.59 7.60 -9.48
CA THR A 70 -12.52 6.71 -10.63
C THR A 70 -11.42 7.11 -11.61
N LEU A 71 -10.89 6.12 -12.31
CA LEU A 71 -9.94 6.29 -13.40
C LEU A 71 -10.51 5.65 -14.66
N THR A 72 -10.35 6.32 -15.80
CA THR A 72 -10.63 5.72 -17.10
C THR A 72 -9.30 5.33 -17.75
N LEU A 73 -9.20 4.06 -18.14
CA LEU A 73 -8.03 3.50 -18.79
C LEU A 73 -8.28 3.29 -20.28
N ASN A 74 -7.22 3.34 -21.08
CA ASN A 74 -7.26 3.21 -22.54
C ASN A 74 -7.23 1.75 -23.03
N ARG A 75 -7.68 0.81 -22.24
CA ARG A 75 -7.82 -0.61 -22.59
C ARG A 75 -9.19 -1.10 -22.13
N GLY A 76 -9.75 -2.00 -22.89
CA GLY A 76 -11.08 -2.53 -22.63
C GLY A 76 -11.21 -3.99 -23.00
N THR A 77 -12.42 -4.41 -23.35
CA THR A 77 -12.74 -5.81 -23.62
C THR A 77 -11.95 -6.40 -24.79
N SER A 78 -11.57 -5.59 -25.79
CA SER A 78 -10.74 -6.04 -26.91
C SER A 78 -9.33 -6.48 -26.48
N ALA A 79 -8.84 -5.97 -25.36
CA ALA A 79 -7.57 -6.37 -24.76
C ALA A 79 -7.72 -7.46 -23.68
N GLY A 80 -8.92 -7.98 -23.48
CA GLY A 80 -9.22 -9.00 -22.48
C GLY A 80 -9.59 -8.47 -21.09
N VAL A 81 -9.83 -7.16 -20.97
CA VAL A 81 -10.26 -6.55 -19.69
C VAL A 81 -11.73 -6.87 -19.43
N ALA A 82 -12.04 -7.32 -18.23
CA ALA A 82 -13.39 -7.64 -17.79
C ALA A 82 -13.74 -6.87 -16.51
N ILE A 83 -15.04 -6.66 -16.30
CA ILE A 83 -15.57 -6.12 -15.04
C ILE A 83 -15.18 -7.08 -13.91
N GLY A 84 -14.67 -6.53 -12.81
CA GLY A 84 -14.15 -7.29 -11.68
C GLY A 84 -12.63 -7.52 -11.70
N ASP A 85 -11.95 -7.21 -12.81
CA ASP A 85 -10.49 -7.27 -12.87
C ASP A 85 -9.86 -6.24 -11.93
N CYS A 86 -8.75 -6.60 -11.31
CA CYS A 86 -8.00 -5.69 -10.44
C CYS A 86 -7.05 -4.82 -11.26
N ALA A 87 -7.03 -3.53 -10.96
CA ALA A 87 -6.02 -2.61 -11.45
C ALA A 87 -4.89 -2.50 -10.42
N ILE A 88 -3.67 -2.67 -10.87
CA ILE A 88 -2.44 -2.54 -10.08
C ILE A 88 -1.51 -1.53 -10.72
N ASP A 89 -0.66 -0.91 -9.92
CA ASP A 89 0.40 -0.05 -10.44
C ASP A 89 1.60 -0.88 -10.94
N GLN A 90 2.61 -0.20 -11.47
CA GLN A 90 3.84 -0.84 -11.95
C GLN A 90 4.61 -1.62 -10.88
N TYR A 91 4.35 -1.37 -9.60
CA TYR A 91 4.97 -2.06 -8.46
C TYR A 91 4.12 -3.21 -7.92
N GLY A 92 2.95 -3.43 -8.51
CA GLY A 92 2.00 -4.45 -8.10
C GLY A 92 1.14 -4.06 -6.89
N SER A 93 1.02 -2.78 -6.61
CA SER A 93 0.13 -2.28 -5.56
C SER A 93 -1.28 -2.09 -6.10
N LEU A 94 -2.28 -2.40 -5.29
CA LEU A 94 -3.68 -2.32 -5.69
C LEU A 94 -4.10 -0.86 -5.88
N VAL A 95 -4.66 -0.56 -7.05
CA VAL A 95 -5.24 0.74 -7.39
C VAL A 95 -6.75 0.73 -7.25
N GLY A 96 -7.38 -0.33 -7.73
CA GLY A 96 -8.83 -0.46 -7.70
C GLY A 96 -9.33 -1.67 -8.48
N VAL A 97 -10.59 -1.63 -8.84
CA VAL A 97 -11.28 -2.69 -9.58
C VAL A 97 -12.02 -2.10 -10.78
N VAL A 98 -12.02 -2.84 -11.88
CA VAL A 98 -12.79 -2.50 -13.08
C VAL A 98 -14.28 -2.65 -12.79
N THR A 99 -15.00 -1.54 -12.86
CA THR A 99 -16.46 -1.50 -12.62
C THR A 99 -17.27 -1.32 -13.90
N ASN A 100 -16.64 -0.82 -14.96
CA ASN A 100 -17.27 -0.71 -16.27
C ASN A 100 -16.22 -0.91 -17.37
N ALA A 101 -16.61 -1.48 -18.50
CA ALA A 101 -15.70 -1.73 -19.61
C ALA A 101 -16.42 -1.58 -20.95
N GLY A 102 -15.79 -0.83 -21.85
CA GLY A 102 -16.13 -0.78 -23.26
C GLY A 102 -15.10 -1.54 -24.10
N MET A 103 -15.18 -1.42 -25.39
CA MET A 103 -14.28 -2.14 -26.31
C MET A 103 -12.82 -1.72 -26.14
N ASN A 104 -12.56 -0.41 -26.01
CA ASN A 104 -11.21 0.17 -25.95
C ASN A 104 -10.94 1.01 -24.69
N TRP A 105 -11.80 0.91 -23.73
CA TRP A 105 -11.67 1.64 -22.46
C TRP A 105 -12.24 0.83 -21.31
N CYS A 106 -11.84 1.15 -20.10
CA CYS A 106 -12.50 0.68 -18.88
C CYS A 106 -12.45 1.75 -17.80
N THR A 107 -13.38 1.66 -16.87
CA THR A 107 -13.43 2.51 -15.69
C THR A 107 -13.01 1.68 -14.48
N VAL A 108 -12.03 2.17 -13.74
CA VAL A 108 -11.56 1.61 -12.48
C VAL A 108 -12.08 2.45 -11.34
N THR A 109 -12.83 1.84 -10.43
CA THR A 109 -13.17 2.44 -9.14
C THR A 109 -11.99 2.22 -8.21
N THR A 110 -11.39 3.30 -7.72
CA THR A 110 -10.17 3.20 -6.91
C THR A 110 -10.47 2.75 -5.49
N ILE A 111 -9.45 2.31 -4.77
CA ILE A 111 -9.56 1.89 -3.37
C ILE A 111 -9.96 3.05 -2.43
N LEU A 112 -9.85 4.30 -2.87
CA LEU A 112 -10.28 5.49 -2.13
C LEU A 112 -11.77 5.79 -2.26
N ASP A 113 -12.43 5.20 -3.26
CA ASP A 113 -13.86 5.39 -3.48
C ASP A 113 -14.68 4.92 -2.27
N THR A 114 -15.72 5.66 -1.93
CA THR A 114 -16.57 5.35 -0.76
C THR A 114 -17.34 4.05 -0.90
N THR A 115 -17.50 3.53 -2.11
CA THR A 115 -18.11 2.23 -2.39
C THR A 115 -17.13 1.06 -2.33
N SER A 116 -15.82 1.34 -2.23
CA SER A 116 -14.78 0.33 -2.20
C SER A 116 -14.73 -0.36 -0.83
N ALA A 117 -14.79 -1.68 -0.84
CA ALA A 117 -14.59 -2.53 0.34
C ALA A 117 -13.81 -3.77 -0.04
N ILE A 118 -12.63 -3.94 0.54
CA ILE A 118 -11.65 -4.96 0.16
C ILE A 118 -11.29 -5.79 1.37
N GLY A 119 -11.42 -7.11 1.26
CA GLY A 119 -10.90 -8.02 2.27
C GLY A 119 -9.38 -7.85 2.40
N ALA A 120 -8.92 -7.54 3.59
CA ALA A 120 -7.55 -7.20 3.88
C ALA A 120 -6.98 -8.04 5.02
N THR A 121 -5.66 -8.13 5.05
CA THR A 121 -4.90 -8.76 6.14
C THR A 121 -3.73 -7.87 6.49
N VAL A 122 -3.53 -7.64 7.78
CA VAL A 122 -2.31 -6.99 8.27
C VAL A 122 -1.18 -8.01 8.24
N PHE A 123 -0.14 -7.73 7.48
CA PHE A 123 0.90 -8.73 7.20
C PHE A 123 1.62 -9.22 8.47
N ARG A 124 1.92 -8.34 9.42
CA ARG A 124 2.67 -8.68 10.64
C ARG A 124 1.84 -9.47 11.64
N THR A 125 0.58 -9.09 11.83
CA THR A 125 -0.30 -9.65 12.87
C THR A 125 -1.23 -10.73 12.35
N GLU A 126 -1.32 -10.87 11.02
CA GLU A 126 -2.25 -11.77 10.31
C GLU A 126 -3.74 -11.50 10.62
N GLN A 127 -4.05 -10.36 11.22
CA GLN A 127 -5.44 -9.96 11.45
C GLN A 127 -6.15 -9.74 10.13
N VAL A 128 -7.35 -10.30 10.04
CA VAL A 128 -8.27 -10.05 8.93
C VAL A 128 -9.07 -8.79 9.23
N ALA A 129 -9.25 -7.96 8.23
CA ALA A 129 -9.97 -6.72 8.32
C ALA A 129 -10.59 -6.34 6.96
N VAL A 130 -11.28 -5.24 6.90
CA VAL A 130 -11.82 -4.68 5.65
C VAL A 130 -11.20 -3.30 5.42
N ALA A 131 -10.54 -3.16 4.27
CA ALA A 131 -10.09 -1.86 3.78
C ALA A 131 -11.21 -1.22 2.97
N GLN A 132 -11.65 -0.04 3.39
CA GLN A 132 -12.77 0.65 2.73
C GLN A 132 -12.53 2.14 2.60
N GLY A 133 -13.03 2.70 1.51
CA GLY A 133 -13.05 4.14 1.30
C GLY A 133 -14.02 4.82 2.25
N GLN A 134 -13.61 5.95 2.80
CA GLN A 134 -14.44 6.82 3.63
C GLN A 134 -14.33 8.26 3.16
N LEU A 135 -15.45 8.97 3.15
CA LEU A 135 -15.54 10.33 2.67
C LEU A 135 -14.55 11.28 3.36
N ASN A 136 -14.44 11.17 4.67
CA ASN A 136 -13.55 12.00 5.49
C ASN A 136 -12.05 11.71 5.27
N LEU A 137 -11.71 10.56 4.73
CA LEU A 137 -10.32 10.14 4.46
C LEU A 137 -9.94 10.29 2.99
N MET A 138 -10.92 10.27 2.08
CA MET A 138 -10.67 10.33 0.63
C MET A 138 -9.98 11.62 0.22
N THR A 139 -10.31 12.75 0.82
CA THR A 139 -9.68 14.05 0.56
C THR A 139 -8.21 14.07 0.95
N ASP A 140 -7.82 13.31 1.96
CA ASP A 140 -6.43 13.13 2.40
C ASP A 140 -5.70 12.03 1.64
N GLY A 141 -6.36 11.41 0.66
CA GLY A 141 -5.83 10.29 -0.10
C GLY A 141 -5.63 9.01 0.73
N CYS A 142 -6.38 8.84 1.79
CA CYS A 142 -6.32 7.70 2.70
C CYS A 142 -7.61 6.89 2.67
N LEU A 143 -7.55 5.66 3.18
CA LEU A 143 -8.70 4.80 3.40
C LEU A 143 -8.70 4.24 4.82
N ALA A 144 -9.80 3.62 5.22
CA ALA A 144 -9.96 3.05 6.54
C ALA A 144 -9.75 1.53 6.53
N LEU A 145 -9.13 1.01 7.57
CA LEU A 145 -9.10 -0.41 7.89
C LEU A 145 -10.02 -0.65 9.08
N THR A 146 -11.11 -1.35 8.83
CA THR A 146 -12.21 -1.57 9.79
C THR A 146 -12.38 -3.04 10.14
N TYR A 147 -13.23 -3.33 11.12
CA TYR A 147 -13.47 -4.69 11.62
C TYR A 147 -12.22 -5.37 12.18
N LEU A 148 -11.37 -4.59 12.83
CA LEU A 148 -10.17 -5.07 13.50
C LEU A 148 -10.54 -5.78 14.81
N GLU A 149 -10.01 -6.99 15.01
CA GLU A 149 -10.20 -7.73 16.26
C GLU A 149 -9.35 -7.16 17.39
N ASP A 150 -8.12 -6.79 17.08
CA ASP A 150 -7.15 -6.24 18.04
C ASP A 150 -6.44 -5.00 17.46
N PRO A 151 -7.14 -3.85 17.45
CA PRO A 151 -6.57 -2.63 16.88
C PRO A 151 -5.36 -2.11 17.67
N GLU A 152 -5.25 -2.42 18.96
CA GLU A 152 -4.14 -1.96 19.81
C GLU A 152 -2.80 -2.62 19.45
N ASN A 153 -2.85 -3.77 18.79
CA ASN A 153 -1.65 -4.46 18.32
C ASN A 153 -1.10 -3.92 17.00
N LEU A 154 -1.77 -2.95 16.37
CA LEU A 154 -1.27 -2.30 15.16
C LEU A 154 -0.27 -1.21 15.50
N ILE A 155 0.75 -1.11 14.65
CA ILE A 155 1.74 -0.04 14.70
C ILE A 155 1.80 0.71 13.38
N ALA A 156 2.17 1.98 13.43
CA ALA A 156 2.40 2.78 12.22
C ALA A 156 3.47 2.11 11.34
N GLY A 157 3.19 2.02 10.03
CA GLY A 157 4.05 1.34 9.07
C GLY A 157 3.71 -0.13 8.81
N ASP A 158 2.76 -0.73 9.54
CA ASP A 158 2.29 -2.09 9.26
C ASP A 158 1.74 -2.19 7.84
N LEU A 159 2.22 -3.19 7.10
CA LEU A 159 1.77 -3.46 5.74
C LEU A 159 0.40 -4.13 5.74
N VAL A 160 -0.50 -3.62 4.91
CA VAL A 160 -1.82 -4.18 4.67
C VAL A 160 -1.88 -4.72 3.25
N VAL A 161 -2.27 -5.97 3.12
CA VAL A 161 -2.39 -6.67 1.84
C VAL A 161 -3.80 -7.23 1.66
N THR A 162 -4.16 -7.57 0.43
CA THR A 162 -5.43 -8.27 0.17
C THR A 162 -5.42 -9.66 0.80
N SER A 163 -6.55 -10.04 1.41
CA SER A 163 -6.68 -11.34 2.07
C SER A 163 -6.95 -12.51 1.12
N GLY A 164 -7.48 -12.21 -0.07
CA GLY A 164 -7.99 -13.23 -1.00
C GLY A 164 -9.31 -13.86 -0.56
N LEU A 165 -9.84 -13.50 0.60
CA LEU A 165 -11.14 -13.96 1.07
C LEU A 165 -12.26 -13.38 0.21
N GLY A 166 -13.24 -14.22 -0.10
CA GLY A 166 -14.36 -13.84 -0.96
C GLY A 166 -14.11 -14.01 -2.46
N GLY A 167 -12.88 -14.27 -2.90
CA GLY A 167 -12.56 -14.62 -4.29
C GLY A 167 -12.60 -13.46 -5.30
N TYR A 168 -12.84 -12.23 -4.85
CA TYR A 168 -12.89 -11.04 -5.72
C TYR A 168 -11.53 -10.45 -6.02
N TYR A 169 -10.59 -10.58 -5.09
CA TYR A 169 -9.23 -10.04 -5.23
C TYR A 169 -8.22 -11.16 -5.03
N PRO A 170 -7.16 -11.23 -5.86
CA PRO A 170 -6.03 -12.11 -5.58
C PRO A 170 -5.41 -11.77 -4.23
N ALA A 171 -5.02 -12.77 -3.46
CA ALA A 171 -4.36 -12.57 -2.18
C ALA A 171 -2.96 -11.95 -2.34
N GLY A 172 -2.53 -11.17 -1.35
CA GLY A 172 -1.17 -10.67 -1.24
C GLY A 172 -0.86 -9.41 -2.06
N LEU A 173 -1.85 -8.75 -2.66
CA LEU A 173 -1.64 -7.45 -3.28
C LEU A 173 -1.49 -6.37 -2.20
N SER A 174 -0.46 -5.53 -2.32
CA SER A 174 -0.25 -4.43 -1.39
C SER A 174 -1.35 -3.39 -1.51
N ILE A 175 -2.04 -3.09 -0.41
CA ILE A 175 -3.03 -2.01 -0.33
C ILE A 175 -2.35 -0.73 0.14
N GLY A 176 -1.66 -0.78 1.26
CA GLY A 176 -1.00 0.35 1.86
C GLY A 176 -0.37 0.03 3.20
N THR A 177 -0.08 1.08 3.96
CA THR A 177 0.52 0.98 5.29
C THR A 177 -0.33 1.72 6.32
N VAL A 178 -0.34 1.21 7.54
CA VAL A 178 -1.02 1.86 8.68
C VAL A 178 -0.33 3.19 8.98
N LYS A 179 -1.12 4.27 8.98
CA LYS A 179 -0.66 5.61 9.34
C LYS A 179 -0.89 5.89 10.83
N GLU A 180 -2.11 5.67 11.29
CA GLU A 180 -2.54 5.91 12.67
C GLU A 180 -3.82 5.13 12.99
N LEU A 181 -4.11 5.03 14.28
CA LEU A 181 -5.41 4.56 14.78
C LEU A 181 -6.29 5.75 15.09
N ARG A 182 -7.57 5.64 14.80
CA ARG A 182 -8.62 6.60 15.17
C ARG A 182 -9.78 5.88 15.81
N THR A 183 -10.51 6.62 16.64
CA THR A 183 -11.77 6.15 17.24
C THR A 183 -12.93 6.75 16.46
N ASP A 184 -13.94 5.94 16.20
CA ASP A 184 -15.17 6.38 15.53
C ASP A 184 -15.89 7.46 16.35
N VAL A 185 -16.74 8.23 15.67
CA VAL A 185 -17.53 9.33 16.26
C VAL A 185 -18.35 8.90 17.49
N GLY A 186 -18.78 7.64 17.52
CA GLY A 186 -19.46 7.05 18.67
C GLY A 186 -18.56 6.66 19.86
N GLY A 187 -17.23 6.71 19.70
CA GLY A 187 -16.25 6.33 20.73
C GLY A 187 -16.19 4.84 21.05
N LEU A 188 -16.89 4.00 20.30
CA LEU A 188 -17.04 2.57 20.57
C LEU A 188 -16.15 1.69 19.68
N THR A 189 -15.79 2.16 18.50
CA THR A 189 -15.04 1.36 17.50
C THR A 189 -13.78 2.08 17.09
N GLN A 190 -12.68 1.35 17.03
CA GLN A 190 -11.41 1.83 16.50
C GLN A 190 -11.22 1.35 15.08
N TYR A 191 -10.63 2.20 14.25
CA TYR A 191 -10.20 1.88 12.90
C TYR A 191 -8.81 2.43 12.63
N ALA A 192 -8.11 1.82 11.68
CA ALA A 192 -6.81 2.32 11.24
C ALA A 192 -6.97 3.18 9.99
N VAL A 193 -6.20 4.25 9.92
CA VAL A 193 -6.03 5.04 8.69
C VAL A 193 -4.89 4.42 7.89
N ILE A 194 -5.16 4.11 6.62
CA ILE A 194 -4.21 3.48 5.70
C ILE A 194 -3.79 4.50 4.65
N THR A 195 -2.47 4.65 4.48
CA THR A 195 -1.90 5.35 3.34
C THR A 195 -1.72 4.36 2.20
N PRO A 196 -2.35 4.55 1.03
CA PRO A 196 -2.18 3.66 -0.11
C PRO A 196 -0.71 3.54 -0.52
N LYS A 197 -0.32 2.33 -0.92
CA LYS A 197 1.01 2.09 -1.48
C LYS A 197 1.10 2.65 -2.92
N ALA A 198 0.02 2.53 -3.69
CA ALA A 198 -0.10 3.14 -5.00
C ALA A 198 -0.35 4.65 -4.85
N ASP A 199 0.43 5.46 -5.55
CA ASP A 199 0.14 6.89 -5.68
C ASP A 199 -0.94 7.10 -6.74
N ILE A 200 -2.20 6.99 -6.33
CA ILE A 200 -3.36 7.06 -7.22
C ILE A 200 -3.43 8.42 -7.93
N SER A 201 -2.92 9.47 -7.32
CA SER A 201 -2.91 10.82 -7.89
C SER A 201 -1.86 11.00 -8.99
N ALA A 202 -0.79 10.23 -8.99
CA ALA A 202 0.34 10.35 -9.90
C ALA A 202 0.35 9.31 -11.04
N LEU A 203 -0.61 8.39 -11.11
CA LEU A 203 -0.70 7.39 -12.19
C LEU A 203 -0.88 8.05 -13.56
N THR A 204 -0.19 7.55 -14.60
CA THR A 204 -0.20 8.06 -15.98
C THR A 204 -0.60 6.99 -16.99
#